data_0ee96f1f4b20a1cb7fc5ed1ca21f27d3
#
_entry.id   0ee96f1f4b20a1cb7fc5ed1ca21f27d3
#
_cell.length_a   1.000
_cell.length_b   1.000
_cell.length_c   1.000
_cell.angle_alpha   90.00
_cell.angle_beta   90.00
_cell.angle_gamma   90.00
#
_symmetry.space_group_name_H-M   'P 1'
#
loop_
_entity.id
_entity.type
_entity.pdbx_description
1 polymer ?
#
loop_
_entity_poly.entity_id
_entity_poly.type
_entity_poly.pdbx_seq_one_letter_code
_entity_poly.pdbx_strand_id
1 'polypeptide(L)'
;MDMKLEVVVLPVTDVDRTKHFYKTLGWREDADLAFGTSRVVQLTPPGSATSIHFGTGITDATPGSVRGTYLVVDDIDAARKELTGHGVEVSEIFHRDQTGAFAPGVHPDHGTYGSFASFSDPDGNTWLLQEITTRFPGRVTGATYGSTQQLEQALRDAAAAHGEHEKETG
;
A
#
# COMPACT_ATOMS: atom_id res chain seq x y z
N MET A 1 -4.35 20.78 -16.09
CA MET A 1 -3.22 19.85 -16.33
C MET A 1 -3.38 18.67 -15.39
N ASP A 2 -3.44 17.47 -15.95
CA ASP A 2 -3.50 16.24 -15.14
C ASP A 2 -2.09 15.83 -14.73
N MET A 3 -1.93 15.47 -13.46
CA MET A 3 -0.71 14.88 -12.91
C MET A 3 -1.05 13.56 -12.24
N LYS A 4 -0.31 12.51 -12.57
CA LYS A 4 -0.46 11.16 -11.99
C LYS A 4 0.84 10.78 -11.30
N LEU A 5 0.73 10.13 -10.15
CA LEU A 5 1.91 9.52 -9.53
C LEU A 5 2.26 8.26 -10.32
N GLU A 6 3.43 8.26 -10.96
CA GLU A 6 3.89 7.17 -11.82
C GLU A 6 4.79 6.20 -11.08
N VAL A 7 5.83 6.73 -10.42
CA VAL A 7 6.80 5.89 -9.72
C VAL A 7 7.20 6.46 -8.37
N VAL A 8 7.59 5.55 -7.47
CA VAL A 8 8.33 5.85 -6.24
C VAL A 8 9.71 5.21 -6.35
N VAL A 9 10.78 5.99 -6.12
CA VAL A 9 12.15 5.48 -6.16
C VAL A 9 12.52 4.90 -4.80
N LEU A 10 12.99 3.65 -4.79
CA LEU A 10 13.51 2.97 -3.60
C LEU A 10 15.06 2.92 -3.68
N PRO A 11 15.77 3.52 -2.72
CA PRO A 11 17.21 3.38 -2.62
C PRO A 11 17.55 1.99 -2.06
N VAL A 12 18.40 1.25 -2.79
CA VAL A 12 18.76 -0.13 -2.49
C VAL A 12 20.25 -0.36 -2.66
N THR A 13 20.79 -1.35 -1.96
CA THR A 13 22.22 -1.74 -2.07
C THR A 13 22.45 -2.80 -3.14
N ASP A 14 21.50 -3.73 -3.32
CA ASP A 14 21.59 -4.87 -4.23
C ASP A 14 20.32 -4.97 -5.08
N VAL A 15 20.47 -4.62 -6.36
CA VAL A 15 19.37 -4.55 -7.32
C VAL A 15 18.75 -5.94 -7.56
N ASP A 16 19.57 -6.99 -7.67
CA ASP A 16 19.05 -8.33 -7.97
C ASP A 16 18.34 -8.95 -6.76
N ARG A 17 18.87 -8.75 -5.54
CA ARG A 17 18.20 -9.15 -4.31
C ARG A 17 16.86 -8.46 -4.14
N THR A 18 16.80 -7.16 -4.36
CA THR A 18 15.56 -6.38 -4.27
C THR A 18 14.55 -6.81 -5.33
N LYS A 19 15.00 -6.99 -6.58
CA LYS A 19 14.18 -7.51 -7.67
C LYS A 19 13.58 -8.87 -7.33
N HIS A 20 14.42 -9.80 -6.84
CA HIS A 20 13.96 -11.12 -6.42
C HIS A 20 12.90 -11.03 -5.32
N PHE A 21 13.13 -10.22 -4.29
CA PHE A 21 12.22 -10.02 -3.18
C PHE A 21 10.82 -9.61 -3.67
N TYR A 22 10.70 -8.50 -4.41
CA TYR A 22 9.39 -8.03 -4.87
C TYR A 22 8.73 -8.98 -5.88
N LYS A 23 9.51 -9.70 -6.69
CA LYS A 23 8.95 -10.73 -7.60
C LYS A 23 8.36 -11.91 -6.85
N THR A 24 8.92 -12.32 -5.70
CA THR A 24 8.30 -13.37 -4.86
C THR A 24 6.96 -12.93 -4.27
N LEU A 25 6.71 -11.62 -4.16
CA LEU A 25 5.43 -11.05 -3.76
C LEU A 25 4.43 -10.89 -4.94
N GLY A 26 4.76 -11.44 -6.12
CA GLY A 26 3.90 -11.37 -7.30
C GLY A 26 3.93 -10.02 -8.04
N TRP A 27 4.88 -9.12 -7.71
CA TRP A 27 4.98 -7.84 -8.42
C TRP A 27 5.45 -8.04 -9.87
N ARG A 28 4.74 -7.40 -10.79
CA ARG A 28 5.04 -7.49 -12.22
C ARG A 28 6.30 -6.71 -12.55
N GLU A 29 7.20 -7.34 -13.29
CA GLU A 29 8.36 -6.67 -13.89
C GLU A 29 7.93 -5.95 -15.17
N ASP A 30 8.03 -4.63 -15.17
CA ASP A 30 7.70 -3.80 -16.34
C ASP A 30 8.95 -3.47 -17.16
N ALA A 31 10.10 -3.29 -16.49
CA ALA A 31 11.37 -2.98 -17.14
C ALA A 31 12.56 -3.40 -16.28
N ASP A 32 13.65 -3.79 -16.94
CA ASP A 32 14.98 -3.97 -16.37
C ASP A 32 15.99 -3.53 -17.43
N LEU A 33 16.45 -2.30 -17.33
CA LEU A 33 17.21 -1.61 -18.38
C LEU A 33 18.57 -1.13 -17.86
N ALA A 34 19.62 -1.39 -18.62
CA ALA A 34 20.96 -0.89 -18.35
C ALA A 34 21.35 0.20 -19.34
N PHE A 35 21.91 1.31 -18.81
CA PHE A 35 22.37 2.45 -19.57
C PHE A 35 23.79 2.83 -19.09
N GLY A 36 24.81 2.43 -19.81
CA GLY A 36 26.20 2.64 -19.40
C GLY A 36 26.47 1.97 -18.04
N THR A 37 26.76 2.74 -17.00
CA THR A 37 26.99 2.26 -15.63
C THR A 37 25.74 2.24 -14.75
N SER A 38 24.61 2.73 -15.28
CA SER A 38 23.34 2.79 -14.55
C SER A 38 22.43 1.63 -14.94
N ARG A 39 21.61 1.18 -13.98
CA ARG A 39 20.57 0.18 -14.20
C ARG A 39 19.29 0.64 -13.53
N VAL A 40 18.16 0.51 -14.21
CA VAL A 40 16.82 0.83 -13.68
C VAL A 40 15.95 -0.41 -13.79
N VAL A 41 15.37 -0.82 -12.68
CA VAL A 41 14.34 -1.85 -12.62
C VAL A 41 13.03 -1.19 -12.23
N GLN A 42 11.96 -1.49 -12.97
CA GLN A 42 10.59 -1.08 -12.63
C GLN A 42 9.75 -2.30 -12.32
N LEU A 43 9.12 -2.28 -11.14
CA LEU A 43 8.14 -3.29 -10.73
C LEU A 43 6.84 -2.61 -10.31
N THR A 44 5.71 -3.27 -10.64
CA THR A 44 4.37 -2.78 -10.28
C THR A 44 3.66 -3.78 -9.36
N PRO A 45 3.19 -3.34 -8.18
CA PRO A 45 2.35 -4.16 -7.31
C PRO A 45 1.07 -4.60 -8.04
N PRO A 46 0.53 -5.79 -7.77
CA PRO A 46 -0.76 -6.20 -8.30
C PRO A 46 -1.86 -5.17 -8.05
N GLY A 47 -2.61 -4.81 -9.09
CA GLY A 47 -3.70 -3.83 -9.02
C GLY A 47 -3.28 -2.36 -8.85
N SER A 48 -1.97 -2.05 -8.79
CA SER A 48 -1.49 -0.67 -8.69
C SER A 48 -1.34 -0.01 -10.06
N ALA A 49 -1.63 1.30 -10.12
CA ALA A 49 -1.27 2.15 -11.25
C ALA A 49 0.10 2.86 -11.07
N THR A 50 0.65 2.80 -9.85
CA THR A 50 1.95 3.37 -9.49
C THR A 50 2.95 2.24 -9.31
N SER A 51 4.15 2.42 -9.86
CA SER A 51 5.25 1.47 -9.80
C SER A 51 6.31 1.89 -8.80
N ILE A 52 7.27 0.99 -8.54
CA ILE A 52 8.55 1.35 -7.92
C ILE A 52 9.66 1.31 -8.94
N HIS A 53 10.62 2.21 -8.77
CA HIS A 53 11.93 2.16 -9.41
C HIS A 53 13.02 1.91 -8.37
N PHE A 54 13.96 1.06 -8.71
CA PHE A 54 15.22 0.91 -7.99
C PHE A 54 16.32 0.53 -8.98
N GLY A 55 17.57 0.76 -8.60
CA GLY A 55 18.65 0.51 -9.54
C GLY A 55 19.98 1.13 -9.10
N THR A 56 20.94 1.11 -10.03
CA THR A 56 22.27 1.70 -9.83
C THR A 56 22.30 3.07 -10.50
N GLY A 57 22.75 4.10 -9.76
CA GLY A 57 22.94 5.45 -10.31
C GLY A 57 21.64 6.23 -10.58
N ILE A 58 20.51 5.85 -9.94
CA ILE A 58 19.23 6.54 -10.12
C ILE A 58 18.86 7.46 -8.95
N THR A 59 19.52 7.31 -7.80
CA THR A 59 19.33 8.14 -6.60
C THR A 59 20.60 8.11 -5.76
N ASP A 60 20.85 9.18 -5.01
CA ASP A 60 21.90 9.32 -3.99
C ASP A 60 21.35 9.16 -2.57
N ALA A 61 20.04 8.86 -2.44
CA ALA A 61 19.41 8.60 -1.14
C ALA A 61 20.01 7.33 -0.48
N THR A 62 20.10 7.36 0.83
CA THR A 62 20.62 6.21 1.61
C THR A 62 19.75 4.97 1.38
N PRO A 63 20.34 3.81 1.06
CA PRO A 63 19.58 2.55 0.96
C PRO A 63 18.73 2.30 2.21
N GLY A 64 17.51 1.83 2.00
CA GLY A 64 16.57 1.56 3.07
C GLY A 64 16.00 2.79 3.78
N SER A 65 16.10 4.00 3.20
CA SER A 65 15.64 5.24 3.84
C SER A 65 14.16 5.57 3.59
N VAL A 66 13.50 4.88 2.68
CA VAL A 66 12.08 5.18 2.37
C VAL A 66 11.19 4.69 3.51
N ARG A 67 10.31 5.60 3.96
CA ARG A 67 9.33 5.38 5.03
C ARG A 67 7.96 5.89 4.62
N GLY A 68 6.91 5.29 5.19
CA GLY A 68 5.55 5.80 5.04
C GLY A 68 4.93 5.56 3.67
N THR A 69 5.39 4.57 2.91
CA THR A 69 4.75 4.14 1.68
C THR A 69 3.64 3.15 2.01
N TYR A 70 2.45 3.39 1.48
CA TYR A 70 1.26 2.60 1.76
C TYR A 70 0.92 1.66 0.62
N LEU A 71 0.57 0.42 0.97
CA LEU A 71 -0.12 -0.54 0.11
C LEU A 71 -1.53 -0.77 0.65
N VAL A 72 -2.52 -0.65 -0.21
CA VAL A 72 -3.92 -0.87 0.15
C VAL A 72 -4.29 -2.31 -0.11
N VAL A 73 -4.96 -2.92 0.85
CA VAL A 73 -5.50 -4.29 0.77
C VAL A 73 -6.97 -4.29 1.19
N ASP A 74 -7.74 -5.23 0.67
CA ASP A 74 -9.16 -5.37 1.00
C ASP A 74 -9.37 -6.20 2.27
N ASP A 75 -8.42 -7.08 2.60
CA ASP A 75 -8.41 -7.95 3.77
C ASP A 75 -6.99 -8.01 4.34
N ILE A 76 -6.80 -7.43 5.53
CA ILE A 76 -5.50 -7.29 6.18
C ILE A 76 -4.96 -8.64 6.69
N ASP A 77 -5.84 -9.54 7.16
CA ASP A 77 -5.46 -10.87 7.64
C ASP A 77 -4.98 -11.76 6.49
N ALA A 78 -5.72 -11.75 5.37
CA ALA A 78 -5.34 -12.47 4.16
C ALA A 78 -4.01 -11.96 3.60
N ALA A 79 -3.85 -10.64 3.49
CA ALA A 79 -2.61 -10.02 2.99
C ALA A 79 -1.41 -10.34 3.88
N ARG A 80 -1.55 -10.25 5.21
CA ARG A 80 -0.49 -10.63 6.15
C ARG A 80 -0.11 -12.10 6.00
N LYS A 81 -1.10 -12.99 5.91
CA LYS A 81 -0.89 -14.44 5.75
C LYS A 81 -0.17 -14.76 4.44
N GLU A 82 -0.53 -14.11 3.35
CA GLU A 82 0.12 -14.28 2.05
C GLU A 82 1.59 -13.86 2.10
N LEU A 83 1.89 -12.66 2.61
CA LEU A 83 3.26 -12.17 2.73
C LEU A 83 4.12 -13.06 3.65
N THR A 84 3.59 -13.49 4.78
CA THR A 84 4.30 -14.43 5.68
C THR A 84 4.51 -15.79 5.02
N GLY A 85 3.58 -16.25 4.20
CA GLY A 85 3.70 -17.45 3.36
C GLY A 85 4.84 -17.37 2.34
N HIS A 86 5.18 -16.17 1.87
CA HIS A 86 6.34 -15.88 1.03
C HIS A 86 7.64 -15.65 1.82
N GLY A 87 7.62 -15.84 3.15
CA GLY A 87 8.79 -15.69 4.01
C GLY A 87 9.10 -14.25 4.42
N VAL A 88 8.17 -13.31 4.23
CA VAL A 88 8.33 -11.92 4.66
C VAL A 88 8.01 -11.79 6.14
N GLU A 89 8.86 -11.11 6.88
CA GLU A 89 8.57 -10.69 8.25
C GLU A 89 7.56 -9.54 8.23
N VAL A 90 6.32 -9.82 8.64
CA VAL A 90 5.23 -8.85 8.74
C VAL A 90 4.89 -8.65 10.21
N SER A 91 4.70 -7.39 10.63
CA SER A 91 4.28 -7.08 12.00
C SER A 91 2.96 -7.78 12.36
N GLU A 92 2.65 -7.83 13.66
CA GLU A 92 1.27 -8.08 14.07
C GLU A 92 0.36 -6.98 13.53
N ILE A 93 -0.91 -7.32 13.32
CA ILE A 93 -1.92 -6.34 12.90
C ILE A 93 -2.17 -5.38 14.07
N PHE A 94 -2.34 -4.11 13.76
CA PHE A 94 -2.67 -3.05 14.71
C PHE A 94 -3.68 -2.08 14.12
N HIS A 95 -4.34 -1.33 14.98
CA HIS A 95 -5.30 -0.31 14.58
C HIS A 95 -5.10 0.98 15.38
N ARG A 96 -5.76 2.06 14.97
CA ARG A 96 -5.87 3.27 15.80
C ARG A 96 -7.15 3.19 16.62
N ASP A 97 -7.01 3.36 17.93
CA ASP A 97 -8.14 3.47 18.84
C ASP A 97 -8.82 4.86 18.76
N GLN A 98 -9.86 5.06 19.54
CA GLN A 98 -10.63 6.31 19.59
C GLN A 98 -9.80 7.52 20.04
N THR A 99 -8.67 7.29 20.71
CA THR A 99 -7.74 8.34 21.14
C THR A 99 -6.69 8.68 20.07
N GLY A 100 -6.63 7.85 18.98
CA GLY A 100 -5.61 7.92 17.94
C GLY A 100 -4.33 7.16 18.28
N ALA A 101 -4.26 6.49 19.43
CA ALA A 101 -3.14 5.62 19.79
C ALA A 101 -3.20 4.30 19.03
N PHE A 102 -2.05 3.65 18.87
CA PHE A 102 -2.00 2.32 18.28
C PHE A 102 -2.35 1.26 19.32
N ALA A 103 -3.26 0.36 18.94
CA ALA A 103 -3.68 -0.79 19.71
C ALA A 103 -3.51 -2.09 18.87
N PRO A 104 -3.27 -3.25 19.51
CA PRO A 104 -3.07 -4.51 18.78
C PRO A 104 -4.38 -5.04 18.20
N GLY A 105 -4.25 -5.77 17.08
CA GLY A 105 -5.34 -6.44 16.39
C GLY A 105 -6.03 -5.60 15.33
N VAL A 106 -7.00 -6.21 14.66
CA VAL A 106 -7.86 -5.58 13.66
C VAL A 106 -8.75 -4.53 14.34
N HIS A 107 -9.12 -3.48 13.62
CA HIS A 107 -10.07 -2.48 14.12
C HIS A 107 -11.38 -3.14 14.54
N PRO A 108 -11.91 -2.88 15.76
CA PRO A 108 -13.06 -3.63 16.32
C PRO A 108 -14.28 -3.67 15.41
N ASP A 109 -14.54 -2.59 14.68
CA ASP A 109 -15.69 -2.48 13.78
C ASP A 109 -15.34 -2.85 12.33
N HIS A 110 -14.14 -3.40 12.06
CA HIS A 110 -13.59 -3.60 10.71
C HIS A 110 -13.74 -2.35 9.82
N GLY A 111 -13.62 -1.17 10.43
CA GLY A 111 -13.77 0.10 9.74
C GLY A 111 -12.68 0.29 8.68
N THR A 112 -13.12 0.69 7.48
CA THR A 112 -12.19 1.02 6.40
C THR A 112 -11.17 2.07 6.84
N TYR A 113 -9.90 1.95 6.41
CA TYR A 113 -8.74 2.73 6.88
C TYR A 113 -8.30 2.46 8.32
N GLY A 114 -8.92 1.52 9.03
CA GLY A 114 -8.72 1.30 10.46
C GLY A 114 -7.58 0.36 10.81
N SER A 115 -7.33 -0.66 10.00
CA SER A 115 -6.39 -1.75 10.30
C SER A 115 -5.10 -1.64 9.49
N PHE A 116 -3.97 -1.99 10.11
CA PHE A 116 -2.64 -1.86 9.55
C PHE A 116 -1.76 -3.05 9.88
N ALA A 117 -0.78 -3.31 9.01
CA ALA A 117 0.39 -4.13 9.29
C ALA A 117 1.59 -3.55 8.53
N SER A 118 2.82 -3.87 8.91
CA SER A 118 4.00 -3.33 8.24
C SER A 118 5.02 -4.42 7.93
N PHE A 119 5.78 -4.20 6.86
CA PHE A 119 6.95 -5.00 6.52
C PHE A 119 8.05 -4.12 5.93
N SER A 120 9.23 -4.69 5.75
CA SER A 120 10.36 -4.02 5.12
C SER A 120 10.91 -4.86 3.98
N ASP A 121 11.46 -4.19 2.98
CA ASP A 121 12.29 -4.85 1.96
C ASP A 121 13.67 -5.23 2.54
N PRO A 122 14.53 -5.95 1.80
CA PRO A 122 15.83 -6.39 2.29
C PRO A 122 16.81 -5.26 2.67
N ASP A 123 16.61 -4.04 2.20
CA ASP A 123 17.41 -2.87 2.56
C ASP A 123 16.79 -2.07 3.72
N GLY A 124 15.55 -2.38 4.13
CA GLY A 124 14.85 -1.70 5.19
C GLY A 124 13.93 -0.57 4.74
N ASN A 125 13.65 -0.43 3.43
CA ASN A 125 12.53 0.43 3.00
C ASN A 125 11.22 -0.14 3.54
N THR A 126 10.40 0.69 4.20
CA THR A 126 9.22 0.22 4.93
C THR A 126 7.93 0.46 4.18
N TRP A 127 7.09 -0.55 4.22
CA TRP A 127 5.74 -0.55 3.69
C TRP A 127 4.73 -0.67 4.82
N LEU A 128 3.64 0.08 4.70
CA LEU A 128 2.49 -0.03 5.56
C LEU A 128 1.31 -0.59 4.75
N LEU A 129 0.85 -1.77 5.12
CA LEU A 129 -0.43 -2.29 4.64
C LEU A 129 -1.55 -1.54 5.35
N GLN A 130 -2.56 -1.13 4.61
CA GLN A 130 -3.76 -0.52 5.15
C GLN A 130 -5.00 -1.17 4.54
N GLU A 131 -5.90 -1.64 5.39
CA GLU A 131 -7.18 -2.19 4.95
C GLU A 131 -8.12 -1.07 4.51
N ILE A 132 -8.56 -1.11 3.24
CA ILE A 132 -9.53 -0.16 2.69
C ILE A 132 -10.59 -0.93 1.92
N THR A 133 -11.70 -1.20 2.57
CA THR A 133 -12.87 -1.88 1.97
C THR A 133 -13.77 -0.89 1.22
N THR A 134 -13.83 0.35 1.69
CA THR A 134 -14.59 1.43 1.05
C THR A 134 -13.73 2.69 0.99
N ARG A 135 -13.48 3.21 -0.23
CA ARG A 135 -12.66 4.40 -0.40
C ARG A 135 -13.41 5.66 0.01
N PHE A 136 -12.66 6.66 0.50
CA PHE A 136 -13.21 7.98 0.79
C PHE A 136 -14.00 8.50 -0.41
N PRO A 137 -15.28 8.87 -0.22
CA PRO A 137 -16.12 9.37 -1.31
C PRO A 137 -15.50 10.54 -2.06
N GLY A 138 -14.73 11.41 -1.40
CA GLY A 138 -14.02 12.53 -2.01
C GLY A 138 -13.01 12.13 -3.09
N ARG A 139 -12.42 10.93 -3.04
CA ARG A 139 -11.58 10.40 -4.13
C ARG A 139 -12.37 10.04 -5.38
N VAL A 140 -13.65 9.77 -5.23
CA VAL A 140 -14.58 9.41 -6.33
C VAL A 140 -15.32 10.63 -6.83
N THR A 141 -15.83 11.48 -5.92
CA THR A 141 -16.71 12.60 -6.23
C THR A 141 -16.02 13.96 -6.21
N GLY A 142 -14.76 14.06 -5.74
CA GLY A 142 -14.05 15.32 -5.55
C GLY A 142 -14.51 16.13 -4.32
N ALA A 143 -15.38 15.57 -3.46
CA ALA A 143 -15.81 16.23 -2.22
C ALA A 143 -14.68 16.31 -1.20
N THR A 144 -14.71 17.33 -0.35
CA THR A 144 -13.80 17.51 0.77
C THR A 144 -14.56 17.45 2.10
N TYR A 145 -13.93 16.90 3.13
CA TYR A 145 -14.53 16.74 4.45
C TYR A 145 -13.71 17.51 5.47
N GLY A 146 -14.36 18.45 6.15
CA GLY A 146 -13.71 19.36 7.12
C GLY A 146 -13.72 18.83 8.55
N SER A 147 -14.40 17.71 8.83
CA SER A 147 -14.44 17.10 10.15
C SER A 147 -14.54 15.56 10.05
N THR A 148 -14.10 14.89 11.11
CA THR A 148 -14.22 13.42 11.25
C THR A 148 -15.68 12.97 11.15
N GLN A 149 -16.62 13.70 11.76
CA GLN A 149 -18.04 13.37 11.73
C GLN A 149 -18.64 13.40 10.30
N GLN A 150 -18.27 14.41 9.50
CA GLN A 150 -18.70 14.47 8.10
C GLN A 150 -18.14 13.32 7.27
N LEU A 151 -16.88 12.98 7.51
CA LEU A 151 -16.23 11.86 6.84
C LEU A 151 -16.87 10.52 7.21
N GLU A 152 -17.09 10.27 8.50
CA GLU A 152 -17.75 9.05 8.97
C GLU A 152 -19.17 8.90 8.42
N GLN A 153 -19.93 9.98 8.35
CA GLN A 153 -21.26 9.95 7.72
C GLN A 153 -21.18 9.58 6.25
N ALA A 154 -20.26 10.21 5.51
CA ALA A 154 -20.07 9.94 4.09
C ALA A 154 -19.60 8.49 3.82
N LEU A 155 -18.80 7.91 4.71
CA LEU A 155 -18.39 6.51 4.63
C LEU A 155 -19.56 5.55 4.89
N ARG A 156 -20.42 5.87 5.87
CA ARG A 156 -21.66 5.08 6.13
C ARG A 156 -22.59 5.12 4.92
N ASP A 157 -22.79 6.30 4.33
CA ASP A 157 -23.65 6.48 3.17
C ASP A 157 -23.12 5.73 1.93
N ALA A 158 -21.80 5.75 1.73
CA ALA A 158 -21.15 5.02 0.64
C ALA A 158 -21.24 3.50 0.81
N ALA A 159 -21.08 2.99 2.04
CA ALA A 159 -21.22 1.57 2.35
C ALA A 159 -22.67 1.08 2.18
N ALA A 160 -23.66 1.89 2.56
CA ALA A 160 -25.08 1.58 2.36
C ALA A 160 -25.43 1.49 0.87
N ALA A 161 -24.92 2.41 0.05
CA ALA A 161 -25.16 2.42 -1.40
C ALA A 161 -24.55 1.18 -2.10
N HIS A 162 -23.41 0.66 -1.63
CA HIS A 162 -22.82 -0.56 -2.16
C HIS A 162 -23.62 -1.82 -1.81
N GLY A 163 -24.13 -1.91 -0.58
CA GLY A 163 -24.96 -3.04 -0.13
C GLY A 163 -26.32 -3.14 -0.81
N GLU A 164 -26.86 -2.04 -1.34
CA GLU A 164 -28.10 -2.02 -2.13
C GLU A 164 -27.86 -2.52 -3.57
N HIS A 165 -26.71 -2.19 -4.16
CA HIS A 165 -26.38 -2.61 -5.54
C HIS A 165 -26.12 -4.12 -5.66
N GLU A 166 -25.55 -4.76 -4.63
CA GLU A 166 -25.36 -6.21 -4.60
C GLU A 166 -26.68 -6.99 -4.47
N LYS A 167 -27.72 -6.39 -3.89
CA LYS A 167 -29.03 -7.01 -3.72
C LYS A 167 -29.92 -6.91 -4.97
N GLU A 168 -29.64 -5.95 -5.88
CA GLU A 168 -30.38 -5.81 -7.13
C GLU A 168 -29.80 -6.66 -8.29
N THR A 169 -28.58 -7.16 -8.14
CA THR A 169 -27.89 -7.95 -9.19
C THR A 169 -27.78 -9.46 -8.87
N GLY A 170 -28.34 -9.93 -7.78
CA GLY A 170 -28.43 -11.35 -7.38
C GLY A 170 -29.86 -11.85 -7.46
#